data_dcd662d3a225ad116180fa738ba26737
#
_entry.id   dcd662d3a225ad116180fa738ba26737
#
_cell.length_a   1.000
_cell.length_b   1.000
_cell.length_c   1.000
_cell.angle_alpha   90.00
_cell.angle_beta   90.00
_cell.angle_gamma   90.00
#
_symmetry.space_group_name_H-M   'P 1'
#
loop_
_entity.id
_entity.type
_entity.pdbx_description
1 polymer ?
#
loop_
_entity_poly.entity_id
_entity_poly.type
_entity_poly.pdbx_seq_one_letter_code
_entity_poly.pdbx_strand_id
1 'polypeptide(L)'
;MPKLSHKGLTMPASPIRKLVPYAEQAKKKGIKVYHLNIGQPDIEMPKEAIEAIQNLNLNILEYSHSAGNESYRKKLAEYYQDYGIQLDPAYNILVTTGGSEAITIALMSCMDPGDEII
;
A
#
# COMPACT_ATOMS: atom_id res chain seq x y z
N MET A 1 -22.79 -7.47 25.01
CA MET A 1 -21.62 -7.43 24.11
C MET A 1 -22.04 -6.72 22.82
N PRO A 2 -21.22 -5.85 22.26
CA PRO A 2 -21.50 -5.28 20.94
C PRO A 2 -21.57 -6.38 19.88
N LYS A 3 -22.53 -6.27 18.97
CA LYS A 3 -22.70 -7.22 17.85
C LYS A 3 -21.83 -6.75 16.67
N LEU A 4 -21.27 -7.69 15.92
CA LEU A 4 -20.60 -7.39 14.66
C LEU A 4 -21.62 -6.89 13.64
N SER A 5 -21.20 -5.96 12.78
CA SER A 5 -22.03 -5.50 11.66
C SER A 5 -22.22 -6.64 10.63
N HIS A 6 -23.29 -6.54 9.85
CA HIS A 6 -23.52 -7.50 8.75
C HIS A 6 -22.33 -7.55 7.79
N LYS A 7 -21.75 -6.39 7.44
CA LYS A 7 -20.55 -6.30 6.60
C LYS A 7 -19.36 -7.05 7.22
N GLY A 8 -19.16 -6.94 8.54
CA GLY A 8 -18.09 -7.66 9.23
C GLY A 8 -18.30 -9.19 9.26
N LEU A 9 -19.56 -9.63 9.33
CA LEU A 9 -19.90 -11.05 9.33
C LEU A 9 -19.81 -11.68 7.93
N THR A 10 -20.07 -10.91 6.87
CA THR A 10 -20.13 -11.41 5.49
C THR A 10 -18.90 -11.13 4.67
N MET A 11 -17.90 -10.41 5.25
CA MET A 11 -16.65 -10.11 4.55
C MET A 11 -15.93 -11.41 4.15
N PRO A 12 -15.65 -11.63 2.86
CA PRO A 12 -14.97 -12.82 2.41
C PRO A 12 -13.51 -12.85 2.89
N ALA A 13 -13.03 -14.02 3.28
CA ALA A 13 -11.62 -14.21 3.60
C ALA A 13 -10.76 -13.99 2.36
N SER A 14 -9.57 -13.41 2.56
CA SER A 14 -8.61 -13.21 1.47
C SER A 14 -8.28 -14.55 0.79
N PRO A 15 -8.50 -14.69 -0.53
CA PRO A 15 -8.20 -15.92 -1.26
C PRO A 15 -6.71 -16.29 -1.21
N ILE A 16 -5.83 -15.32 -1.07
CA ILE A 16 -4.38 -15.51 -0.93
C ILE A 16 -4.04 -15.98 0.48
N ARG A 17 -4.55 -15.29 1.50
CA ARG A 17 -4.20 -15.56 2.90
C ARG A 17 -4.79 -16.85 3.45
N LYS A 18 -5.89 -17.35 2.90
CA LYS A 18 -6.47 -18.65 3.31
C LYS A 18 -5.52 -19.83 3.07
N LEU A 19 -4.50 -19.68 2.22
CA LEU A 19 -3.50 -20.72 1.96
C LEU A 19 -2.37 -20.75 2.99
N VAL A 20 -2.21 -19.72 3.81
CA VAL A 20 -1.12 -19.61 4.81
C VAL A 20 -1.09 -20.82 5.78
N PRO A 21 -2.20 -21.28 6.37
CA PRO A 21 -2.15 -22.42 7.30
C PRO A 21 -1.61 -23.71 6.66
N TYR A 22 -1.94 -23.94 5.40
CA TYR A 22 -1.45 -25.10 4.64
C TYR A 22 0.06 -25.01 4.38
N ALA A 23 0.53 -23.83 3.98
CA ALA A 23 1.95 -23.57 3.77
C ALA A 23 2.74 -23.77 5.07
N GLU A 24 2.27 -23.21 6.18
CA GLU A 24 2.92 -23.38 7.49
C GLU A 24 2.92 -24.84 7.97
N GLN A 25 1.86 -25.58 7.74
CA GLN A 25 1.82 -27.00 8.07
C GLN A 25 2.82 -27.83 7.23
N ALA A 26 2.95 -27.51 5.94
CA ALA A 26 3.92 -28.15 5.06
C ALA A 26 5.36 -27.83 5.51
N LYS A 27 5.67 -26.57 5.82
CA LYS A 27 6.97 -26.16 6.35
C LYS A 27 7.33 -26.88 7.66
N LYS A 28 6.38 -27.04 8.58
CA LYS A 28 6.58 -27.78 9.83
C LYS A 28 6.95 -29.27 9.59
N LYS A 29 6.55 -29.82 8.46
CA LYS A 29 6.91 -31.18 8.02
C LYS A 29 8.22 -31.23 7.23
N GLY A 30 8.97 -30.14 7.15
CA GLY A 30 10.23 -30.05 6.40
C GLY A 30 10.05 -29.92 4.88
N ILE A 31 8.81 -29.70 4.40
CA ILE A 31 8.54 -29.55 2.97
C ILE A 31 8.87 -28.11 2.54
N LYS A 32 9.66 -27.96 1.51
CA LYS A 32 9.94 -26.64 0.90
C LYS A 32 8.71 -26.13 0.16
N VAL A 33 8.23 -24.96 0.56
CA VAL A 33 7.05 -24.33 -0.04
C VAL A 33 7.48 -23.12 -0.91
N TYR A 34 7.06 -23.13 -2.16
CA TYR A 34 7.26 -22.00 -3.09
C TYR A 34 5.98 -21.17 -3.14
N HIS A 35 6.10 -19.88 -2.76
CA HIS A 35 4.96 -18.95 -2.67
C HIS A 35 4.75 -18.22 -4.00
N LEU A 36 4.15 -18.88 -4.99
CA LEU A 36 3.83 -18.27 -6.28
C LEU A 36 2.57 -17.39 -6.27
N ASN A 37 1.84 -17.39 -5.16
CA ASN A 37 0.62 -16.61 -4.94
C ASN A 37 0.87 -15.24 -4.30
N ILE A 38 2.11 -14.90 -3.99
CA ILE A 38 2.50 -13.64 -3.36
C ILE A 38 3.52 -12.96 -4.26
N GLY A 39 3.22 -11.74 -4.70
CA GLY A 39 4.14 -10.91 -5.49
C GLY A 39 5.17 -10.23 -4.60
N GLN A 40 5.98 -11.02 -3.87
CA GLN A 40 7.07 -10.48 -3.07
C GLN A 40 8.33 -10.37 -3.92
N PRO A 41 8.95 -9.16 -3.98
CA PRO A 41 10.24 -9.01 -4.66
C PRO A 41 11.33 -9.88 -4.03
N ASP A 42 12.18 -10.46 -4.86
CA ASP A 42 13.34 -11.25 -4.47
C ASP A 42 14.67 -10.60 -4.86
N ILE A 43 14.61 -9.37 -5.39
CA ILE A 43 15.77 -8.53 -5.68
C ILE A 43 16.10 -7.61 -4.50
N GLU A 44 17.36 -7.31 -4.33
CA GLU A 44 17.82 -6.39 -3.30
C GLU A 44 17.30 -4.97 -3.56
N MET A 45 16.94 -4.28 -2.48
CA MET A 45 16.61 -2.85 -2.54
C MET A 45 17.87 -2.04 -2.90
N PRO A 46 17.76 -0.95 -3.69
CA PRO A 46 18.89 -0.07 -3.95
C PRO A 46 19.58 0.38 -2.66
N LYS A 47 20.91 0.30 -2.63
CA LYS A 47 21.70 0.65 -1.43
C LYS A 47 21.45 2.09 -1.00
N GLU A 48 21.31 2.98 -1.95
CA GLU A 48 21.03 4.40 -1.73
C GLU A 48 19.73 4.61 -0.93
N ALA A 49 18.71 3.80 -1.16
CA ALA A 49 17.45 3.88 -0.42
C ALA A 49 17.62 3.42 1.02
N ILE A 50 18.39 2.34 1.25
CA ILE A 50 18.70 1.84 2.59
C ILE A 50 19.55 2.85 3.36
N GLU A 51 20.61 3.37 2.73
CA GLU A 51 21.50 4.37 3.33
C GLU A 51 20.75 5.67 3.68
N ALA A 52 19.84 6.12 2.83
CA ALA A 52 19.01 7.29 3.12
C ALA A 52 18.15 7.09 4.38
N ILE A 53 17.58 5.90 4.57
CA ILE A 53 16.78 5.58 5.77
C ILE A 53 17.69 5.49 7.01
N GLN A 54 18.84 4.83 6.91
CA GLN A 54 19.77 4.64 8.03
C GLN A 54 20.38 5.97 8.51
N ASN A 55 20.57 6.92 7.61
CA ASN A 55 21.14 8.23 7.91
C ASN A 55 20.10 9.29 8.31
N LEU A 56 18.83 8.90 8.48
CA LEU A 56 17.80 9.80 9.01
C LEU A 56 18.09 10.14 10.48
N ASN A 57 18.59 11.35 10.73
CA ASN A 57 18.79 11.89 12.08
C ASN A 57 17.51 12.56 12.58
N LEU A 58 16.45 11.78 12.76
CA LEU A 58 15.17 12.25 13.28
C LEU A 58 15.16 12.11 14.80
N ASN A 59 15.15 13.24 15.51
CA ASN A 59 15.00 13.27 16.95
C ASN A 59 13.53 13.26 17.39
N ILE A 60 12.62 13.69 16.53
CA ILE A 60 11.18 13.76 16.78
C ILE A 60 10.46 13.23 15.54
N LEU A 61 9.48 12.35 15.77
CA LEU A 61 8.56 11.89 14.74
C LEU A 61 7.29 12.74 14.81
N GLU A 62 7.24 13.76 13.98
CA GLU A 62 6.08 14.65 13.88
C GLU A 62 4.99 14.04 12.99
N TYR A 63 3.75 14.51 13.18
CA TYR A 63 2.68 14.23 12.22
C TYR A 63 3.02 14.87 10.86
N SER A 64 2.91 14.10 9.79
CA SER A 64 3.04 14.64 8.44
C SER A 64 1.81 15.46 8.05
N HIS A 65 1.96 16.31 7.03
CA HIS A 65 0.82 16.98 6.39
C HIS A 65 -0.19 15.95 5.88
N SER A 66 -1.50 16.25 5.97
CA SER A 66 -2.58 15.32 5.58
C SER A 66 -2.53 14.86 4.12
N ALA A 67 -1.97 15.67 3.23
CA ALA A 67 -1.72 15.26 1.84
C ALA A 67 -0.39 14.49 1.66
N GLY A 68 0.34 14.25 2.73
CA GLY A 68 1.68 13.66 2.71
C GLY A 68 2.81 14.68 2.67
N ASN A 69 4.04 14.20 2.80
CA ASN A 69 5.23 15.03 2.84
C ASN A 69 5.38 15.86 1.54
N GLU A 70 5.56 17.18 1.68
CA GLU A 70 5.63 18.11 0.56
C GLU A 70 6.82 17.82 -0.36
N SER A 71 8.00 17.52 0.19
CA SER A 71 9.19 17.22 -0.61
C SER A 71 8.98 15.95 -1.46
N TYR A 72 8.29 14.95 -0.93
CA TYR A 72 7.95 13.75 -1.66
C TYR A 72 6.94 14.02 -2.79
N ARG A 73 5.89 14.82 -2.51
CA ARG A 73 4.91 15.21 -3.53
C ARG A 73 5.55 16.02 -4.68
N LYS A 74 6.49 16.92 -4.36
CA LYS A 74 7.27 17.66 -5.37
C LYS A 74 8.09 16.71 -6.24
N LYS A 75 8.77 15.74 -5.65
CA LYS A 75 9.55 14.74 -6.40
C LYS A 75 8.68 13.83 -7.27
N LEU A 76 7.49 13.47 -6.80
CA LEU A 76 6.54 12.75 -7.64
C LEU A 76 6.06 13.59 -8.83
N ALA A 77 5.78 14.88 -8.65
CA ALA A 77 5.39 15.76 -9.74
C ALA A 77 6.51 15.88 -10.79
N GLU A 78 7.77 16.05 -10.36
CA GLU A 78 8.94 16.03 -11.25
C GLU A 78 9.03 14.71 -12.02
N TYR A 79 8.91 13.57 -11.33
CA TYR A 79 8.96 12.24 -11.95
C TYR A 79 7.88 12.06 -13.03
N TYR A 80 6.64 12.44 -12.76
CA TYR A 80 5.55 12.30 -13.73
C TYR A 80 5.67 13.29 -14.89
N GLN A 81 6.32 14.43 -14.71
CA GLN A 81 6.59 15.38 -15.79
C GLN A 81 7.44 14.75 -16.89
N ASP A 82 8.39 13.88 -16.58
CA ASP A 82 9.20 13.14 -17.56
C ASP A 82 8.36 12.21 -18.46
N TYR A 83 7.18 11.85 -18.00
CA TYR A 83 6.19 11.06 -18.76
C TYR A 83 5.08 11.92 -19.40
N GLY A 84 5.25 13.24 -19.43
CA GLY A 84 4.30 14.18 -20.02
C GLY A 84 3.07 14.45 -19.17
N ILE A 85 3.04 14.03 -17.91
CA ILE A 85 1.95 14.27 -16.96
C ILE A 85 2.32 15.43 -16.06
N GLN A 86 1.63 16.57 -16.21
CA GLN A 86 1.84 17.75 -15.39
C GLN A 86 0.93 17.70 -14.16
N LEU A 87 1.54 17.67 -12.97
CA LEU A 87 0.85 17.64 -11.69
C LEU A 87 1.29 18.81 -10.81
N ASP A 88 0.32 19.48 -10.20
CA ASP A 88 0.59 20.40 -9.10
C ASP A 88 0.77 19.60 -7.80
N PRO A 89 1.95 19.66 -7.15
CA PRO A 89 2.20 18.90 -5.94
C PRO A 89 1.32 19.33 -4.75
N ALA A 90 0.71 20.51 -4.80
CA ALA A 90 -0.18 20.99 -3.75
C ALA A 90 -1.61 20.43 -3.88
N TYR A 91 -2.10 20.21 -5.11
CA TYR A 91 -3.50 19.92 -5.37
C TYR A 91 -3.76 18.59 -6.06
N ASN A 92 -2.80 18.04 -6.80
CA ASN A 92 -3.02 16.85 -7.61
C ASN A 92 -2.41 15.57 -7.01
N ILE A 93 -1.72 15.65 -5.87
CA ILE A 93 -1.04 14.51 -5.26
C ILE A 93 -1.47 14.35 -3.82
N LEU A 94 -2.07 13.21 -3.51
CA LEU A 94 -2.36 12.74 -2.15
C LEU A 94 -1.55 11.48 -1.88
N VAL A 95 -0.74 11.51 -0.83
CA VAL A 95 0.05 10.35 -0.39
C VAL A 95 -0.74 9.56 0.66
N THR A 96 -0.82 8.27 0.48
CA THR A 96 -1.49 7.32 1.38
C THR A 96 -0.49 6.34 1.98
N THR A 97 -0.91 5.53 2.94
CA THR A 97 -0.06 4.50 3.57
C THR A 97 0.25 3.32 2.64
N GLY A 98 -0.46 3.24 1.51
CA GLY A 98 -0.22 2.20 0.50
C GLY A 98 -1.27 2.19 -0.60
N GLY A 99 -1.03 1.39 -1.65
CA GLY A 99 -1.90 1.31 -2.83
C GLY A 99 -3.34 0.91 -2.52
N SER A 100 -3.57 0.04 -1.54
CA SER A 100 -4.93 -0.35 -1.13
C SER A 100 -5.73 0.83 -0.56
N GLU A 101 -5.09 1.69 0.22
CA GLU A 101 -5.75 2.88 0.75
C GLU A 101 -5.99 3.90 -0.37
N ALA A 102 -5.02 4.08 -1.28
CA ALA A 102 -5.17 4.97 -2.43
C ALA A 102 -6.37 4.58 -3.30
N ILE A 103 -6.50 3.30 -3.65
CA ILE A 103 -7.65 2.78 -4.41
C ILE A 103 -8.95 2.98 -3.64
N THR A 104 -8.96 2.67 -2.33
CA THR A 104 -10.17 2.82 -1.51
C THR A 104 -10.63 4.28 -1.46
N ILE A 105 -9.72 5.22 -1.24
CA ILE A 105 -10.04 6.65 -1.20
C ILE A 105 -10.52 7.12 -2.58
N ALA A 106 -9.84 6.72 -3.67
CA ALA A 106 -10.24 7.09 -5.02
C ALA A 106 -11.66 6.60 -5.35
N LEU A 107 -11.97 5.34 -5.04
CA LEU A 107 -13.29 4.77 -5.28
C LEU A 107 -14.37 5.45 -4.43
N MET A 108 -14.10 5.67 -3.15
CA MET A 108 -15.04 6.37 -2.27
C MET A 108 -15.32 7.82 -2.69
N SER A 109 -14.36 8.45 -3.38
CA SER A 109 -14.48 9.84 -3.84
C SER A 109 -15.16 9.97 -5.18
N CYS A 110 -15.16 8.91 -6.00
CA CYS A 110 -15.63 8.96 -7.40
C CYS A 110 -16.91 8.15 -7.64
N MET A 111 -17.39 7.37 -6.66
CA MET A 111 -18.47 6.41 -6.89
C MET A 111 -19.60 6.54 -5.87
N ASP A 112 -20.81 6.50 -6.37
CA ASP A 112 -22.04 6.40 -5.61
C ASP A 112 -22.55 4.94 -5.54
N PRO A 113 -23.46 4.62 -4.60
CA PRO A 113 -24.11 3.31 -4.54
C PRO A 113 -24.83 2.96 -5.85
N GLY A 114 -24.40 1.90 -6.51
CA GLY A 114 -24.93 1.44 -7.79
C GLY A 114 -24.03 1.69 -8.98
N ASP A 115 -22.94 2.46 -8.79
CA ASP A 115 -21.93 2.63 -9.84
C ASP A 115 -21.09 1.36 -10.03
N GLU A 116 -20.65 1.14 -11.25
CA GLU A 116 -19.85 -0.02 -11.66
C GLU A 116 -18.49 0.41 -12.20
N ILE A 117 -17.48 -0.42 -11.96
CA ILE A 117 -16.12 -0.24 -12.50
C ILE A 117 -15.83 -1.42 -13.43
N ILE A 118 -15.29 -1.11 -14.60
CA ILE A 118 -14.83 -2.10 -15.58
C ILE A 118 -13.31 -2.09 -15.64
#